data_73b09691dbc6ebdb5791dc64cb5985e5
#
_entry.id   73b09691dbc6ebdb5791dc64cb5985e5
#
_cell.length_a   1.000
_cell.length_b   1.000
_cell.length_c   1.000
_cell.angle_alpha   90.00
_cell.angle_beta   90.00
_cell.angle_gamma   90.00
#
_symmetry.space_group_name_H-M   'P 1'
#
loop_
_entity.id
_entity.type
_entity.pdbx_description
1 polymer ?
#
loop_
_entity_poly.entity_id
_entity_poly.type
_entity_poly.pdbx_seq_one_letter_code
_entity_poly.pdbx_strand_id
1 'polypeptide(L)'
;MSSFGSANDFRQPVVLTIPGLNNSGPGHWQTIWDQKRGDCSRVDLGSWASPNRNAWVNRLDNAIREAAREHDAPIILAAHSLGCIAVAWWGALQSQPWGWPVAGALLVAPPDCDRMETPETIGGFGPVPKASLPFPSVLVASRNDPYIFYERAHSIGKYWGSRIVDAGHSGHINADSNLGEWRFGQALLDGLIADAEDQQHAMRVTRPVLAHTLRHPGGDHRLASVALRR
;
A
#
# COMPACT_ATOMS: atom_id res chain seq x y z
N MET A 1 -28.38 2.99 -33.20
CA MET A 1 -27.22 3.83 -32.92
C MET A 1 -26.76 3.51 -31.50
N SER A 2 -25.81 2.60 -31.35
CA SER A 2 -25.28 2.17 -30.05
C SER A 2 -24.15 3.11 -29.69
N SER A 3 -24.33 3.89 -28.64
CA SER A 3 -23.28 4.74 -28.08
C SER A 3 -22.20 3.84 -27.50
N PHE A 4 -21.03 3.87 -28.09
CA PHE A 4 -19.82 3.32 -27.49
C PHE A 4 -19.54 4.13 -26.22
N GLY A 5 -19.55 3.46 -25.06
CA GLY A 5 -19.21 4.04 -23.78
C GLY A 5 -17.85 4.70 -23.83
N SER A 6 -17.76 5.89 -23.25
CA SER A 6 -16.60 6.76 -23.16
C SER A 6 -15.39 6.00 -22.60
N ALA A 7 -14.28 6.06 -23.32
CA ALA A 7 -13.00 5.42 -22.99
C ALA A 7 -12.23 6.21 -21.92
N ASN A 8 -12.81 6.46 -20.76
CA ASN A 8 -12.05 7.11 -19.66
C ASN A 8 -12.61 6.77 -18.28
N ASP A 9 -12.74 5.48 -17.98
CA ASP A 9 -13.11 5.00 -16.63
C ASP A 9 -11.85 4.65 -15.83
N PHE A 10 -10.86 5.57 -15.82
CA PHE A 10 -9.74 5.51 -14.89
C PHE A 10 -10.23 6.01 -13.54
N ARG A 11 -10.34 5.09 -12.59
CA ARG A 11 -10.62 5.47 -11.21
C ARG A 11 -9.31 5.92 -10.57
N GLN A 12 -9.31 7.12 -10.03
CA GLN A 12 -8.15 7.66 -9.33
C GLN A 12 -7.81 6.77 -8.13
N PRO A 13 -6.51 6.48 -7.89
CA PRO A 13 -6.09 5.75 -6.72
C PRO A 13 -6.55 6.42 -5.42
N VAL A 14 -6.89 5.58 -4.45
CA VAL A 14 -7.27 6.01 -3.10
C VAL A 14 -6.04 5.90 -2.20
N VAL A 15 -5.77 6.93 -1.42
CA VAL A 15 -4.67 6.96 -0.46
C VAL A 15 -5.19 6.68 0.94
N LEU A 16 -4.67 5.61 1.57
CA LEU A 16 -4.93 5.32 2.97
C LEU A 16 -3.75 5.81 3.82
N THR A 17 -3.99 6.78 4.72
CA THR A 17 -2.98 7.22 5.68
C THR A 17 -2.99 6.32 6.91
N ILE A 18 -1.80 5.80 7.29
CA ILE A 18 -1.62 4.86 8.39
C ILE A 18 -0.69 5.49 9.43
N PRO A 19 -1.22 6.10 10.50
CA PRO A 19 -0.43 6.70 11.56
C PRO A 19 0.37 5.70 12.39
N GLY A 20 1.32 6.24 13.18
CA GLY A 20 2.05 5.49 14.17
C GLY A 20 1.47 5.56 15.58
N LEU A 21 2.31 5.30 16.59
CA LEU A 21 1.98 5.42 18.01
C LEU A 21 1.42 6.82 18.30
N ASN A 22 0.37 6.87 19.13
CA ASN A 22 -0.35 8.09 19.53
C ASN A 22 -1.03 8.86 18.38
N ASN A 23 -1.23 8.22 17.21
CA ASN A 23 -1.86 8.84 16.05
C ASN A 23 -1.05 10.02 15.48
N SER A 24 -1.60 10.70 14.47
CA SER A 24 -1.02 11.90 13.87
C SER A 24 -1.83 13.13 14.27
N GLY A 25 -1.24 14.00 15.09
CA GLY A 25 -1.90 15.23 15.56
C GLY A 25 -2.06 16.30 14.48
N PRO A 26 -2.65 17.46 14.81
CA PRO A 26 -3.04 18.49 13.83
C PRO A 26 -1.90 19.04 12.98
N GLY A 27 -0.68 19.15 13.53
CA GLY A 27 0.52 19.62 12.81
C GLY A 27 1.24 18.56 11.99
N HIS A 28 0.78 17.32 12.02
CA HIS A 28 1.39 16.22 11.31
C HIS A 28 0.99 16.22 9.82
N TRP A 29 1.94 15.94 8.92
CA TRP A 29 1.70 15.93 7.48
C TRP A 29 0.55 15.02 7.05
N GLN A 30 0.36 13.84 7.67
CA GLN A 30 -0.78 12.95 7.38
C GLN A 30 -2.11 13.66 7.68
N THR A 31 -2.23 14.34 8.81
CA THR A 31 -3.46 15.08 9.16
C THR A 31 -3.72 16.22 8.19
N ILE A 32 -2.67 16.92 7.78
CA ILE A 32 -2.78 17.98 6.77
C ILE A 32 -3.22 17.42 5.43
N TRP A 33 -2.69 16.26 5.02
CA TRP A 33 -3.09 15.60 3.78
C TRP A 33 -4.54 15.11 3.83
N ASP A 34 -4.96 14.47 4.92
CA ASP A 34 -6.35 14.03 5.11
C ASP A 34 -7.36 15.19 4.99
N GLN A 35 -6.94 16.41 5.37
CA GLN A 35 -7.80 17.61 5.30
C GLN A 35 -7.78 18.29 3.93
N LYS A 36 -6.67 18.22 3.20
CA LYS A 36 -6.45 19.00 1.98
C LYS A 36 -6.53 18.20 0.70
N ARG A 37 -6.26 16.90 0.75
CA ARG A 37 -6.33 16.00 -0.41
C ARG A 37 -7.64 15.23 -0.39
N GLY A 38 -8.42 15.33 -1.45
CA GLY A 38 -9.69 14.62 -1.58
C GLY A 38 -9.54 13.10 -1.82
N ASP A 39 -8.33 12.63 -2.11
CA ASP A 39 -7.98 11.24 -2.34
C ASP A 39 -7.47 10.52 -1.08
N CYS A 40 -7.25 11.24 0.03
CA CYS A 40 -6.71 10.70 1.27
C CYS A 40 -7.79 10.40 2.31
N SER A 41 -7.68 9.25 2.97
CA SER A 41 -8.49 8.92 4.15
C SER A 41 -7.65 8.19 5.20
N ARG A 42 -7.95 8.45 6.48
CA ARG A 42 -7.21 7.86 7.60
C ARG A 42 -7.78 6.51 8.00
N VAL A 43 -6.89 5.52 8.14
CA VAL A 43 -7.24 4.22 8.73
C VAL A 43 -7.35 4.37 10.25
N ASP A 44 -8.49 3.98 10.81
CA ASP A 44 -8.64 3.85 12.26
C ASP A 44 -8.05 2.52 12.74
N LEU A 45 -6.86 2.58 13.31
CA LEU A 45 -6.18 1.41 13.88
C LEU A 45 -6.61 1.09 15.32
N GLY A 46 -7.50 1.89 15.91
CA GLY A 46 -8.07 1.68 17.26
C GLY A 46 -7.20 2.26 18.37
N SER A 47 -6.70 1.44 19.31
CA SER A 47 -5.92 1.94 20.43
C SER A 47 -4.56 2.51 19.99
N TRP A 48 -4.45 3.84 20.00
CA TRP A 48 -3.26 4.56 19.57
C TRP A 48 -2.14 4.62 20.62
N ALA A 49 -2.52 4.73 21.90
CA ALA A 49 -1.58 4.82 23.00
C ALA A 49 -1.08 3.45 23.50
N SER A 50 -1.85 2.40 23.21
CA SER A 50 -1.54 1.03 23.61
C SER A 50 -1.80 0.09 22.44
N PRO A 51 -0.96 0.17 21.38
CA PRO A 51 -1.18 -0.55 20.14
C PRO A 51 -0.96 -2.06 20.32
N ASN A 52 -1.81 -2.85 19.67
CA ASN A 52 -1.61 -4.28 19.52
C ASN A 52 -1.41 -4.61 18.05
N ARG A 53 -0.28 -5.23 17.71
CA ARG A 53 0.08 -5.56 16.33
C ARG A 53 -1.02 -6.30 15.57
N ASN A 54 -1.56 -7.36 16.14
CA ASN A 54 -2.56 -8.18 15.46
C ASN A 54 -3.87 -7.41 15.25
N ALA A 55 -4.29 -6.61 16.22
CA ALA A 55 -5.45 -5.74 16.08
C ALA A 55 -5.24 -4.69 14.98
N TRP A 56 -4.06 -4.06 14.95
CA TRP A 56 -3.72 -3.06 13.93
C TRP A 56 -3.68 -3.66 12.52
N VAL A 57 -3.05 -4.83 12.36
CA VAL A 57 -3.00 -5.54 11.08
C VAL A 57 -4.40 -5.92 10.59
N ASN A 58 -5.27 -6.43 11.48
CA ASN A 58 -6.65 -6.77 11.12
C ASN A 58 -7.48 -5.53 10.74
N ARG A 59 -7.33 -4.41 11.45
CA ARG A 59 -8.02 -3.16 11.10
C ARG A 59 -7.53 -2.58 9.78
N LEU A 60 -6.23 -2.65 9.53
CA LEU A 60 -5.64 -2.27 8.24
C LEU A 60 -6.19 -3.14 7.09
N ASP A 61 -6.23 -4.47 7.27
CA ASP A 61 -6.81 -5.38 6.27
C ASP A 61 -8.27 -5.05 5.96
N ASN A 62 -9.08 -4.79 6.99
CA ASN A 62 -10.47 -4.40 6.83
C ASN A 62 -10.60 -3.08 6.04
N ALA A 63 -9.81 -2.07 6.39
CA ALA A 63 -9.82 -0.77 5.70
C ALA A 63 -9.42 -0.90 4.22
N ILE A 64 -8.40 -1.72 3.93
CA ILE A 64 -7.98 -2.00 2.55
C ILE A 64 -9.10 -2.70 1.77
N ARG A 65 -9.75 -3.73 2.37
CA ARG A 65 -10.86 -4.45 1.73
C ARG A 65 -12.08 -3.56 1.51
N GLU A 66 -12.38 -2.68 2.43
CA GLU A 66 -13.48 -1.72 2.32
C GLU A 66 -13.21 -0.72 1.19
N ALA A 67 -12.04 -0.07 1.20
CA ALA A 67 -11.65 0.85 0.14
C ALA A 67 -11.65 0.18 -1.24
N ALA A 68 -11.15 -1.07 -1.36
CA ALA A 68 -11.15 -1.81 -2.62
C ALA A 68 -12.57 -2.09 -3.13
N ARG A 69 -13.54 -2.35 -2.23
CA ARG A 69 -14.94 -2.60 -2.61
C ARG A 69 -15.68 -1.31 -2.99
N GLU A 70 -15.40 -0.22 -2.28
CA GLU A 70 -16.11 1.06 -2.48
C GLU A 70 -15.64 1.78 -3.74
N HIS A 71 -14.35 1.76 -3.99
CA HIS A 71 -13.75 2.58 -5.05
C HIS A 71 -13.44 1.81 -6.32
N ASP A 72 -13.26 0.47 -6.24
CA ASP A 72 -12.78 -0.36 -7.37
C ASP A 72 -11.55 0.27 -8.06
N ALA A 73 -10.67 0.85 -7.26
CA ALA A 73 -9.49 1.62 -7.64
C ALA A 73 -8.26 1.07 -6.93
N PRO A 74 -7.04 1.31 -7.45
CA PRO A 74 -5.83 0.95 -6.73
C PRO A 74 -5.70 1.74 -5.44
N ILE A 75 -5.11 1.09 -4.44
CA ILE A 75 -4.89 1.69 -3.12
C ILE A 75 -3.41 1.99 -2.95
N ILE A 76 -3.10 3.20 -2.52
CA ILE A 76 -1.75 3.60 -2.10
C ILE A 76 -1.75 3.77 -0.58
N LEU A 77 -0.79 3.14 0.09
CA LEU A 77 -0.62 3.28 1.53
C LEU A 77 0.38 4.38 1.85
N ALA A 78 0.01 5.33 2.70
CA ALA A 78 0.91 6.39 3.19
C ALA A 78 1.11 6.22 4.71
N ALA A 79 2.11 5.42 5.10
CA ALA A 79 2.34 5.03 6.48
C ALA A 79 3.45 5.86 7.14
N HIS A 80 3.30 6.12 8.44
CA HIS A 80 4.30 6.79 9.27
C HIS A 80 4.65 5.96 10.49
N SER A 81 5.94 5.95 10.84
CA SER A 81 6.44 5.36 12.09
C SER A 81 5.98 3.91 12.28
N LEU A 82 5.36 3.58 13.42
CA LEU A 82 4.84 2.25 13.72
C LEU A 82 3.80 1.75 12.69
N GLY A 83 3.12 2.66 12.01
CA GLY A 83 2.24 2.33 10.87
C GLY A 83 2.98 1.64 9.73
N CYS A 84 4.25 1.96 9.49
CA CYS A 84 5.08 1.25 8.50
C CYS A 84 5.30 -0.22 8.90
N ILE A 85 5.50 -0.48 10.18
CA ILE A 85 5.69 -1.85 10.69
C ILE A 85 4.36 -2.63 10.59
N ALA A 86 3.21 -1.98 10.85
CA ALA A 86 1.91 -2.58 10.63
C ALA A 86 1.67 -2.96 9.16
N VAL A 87 2.05 -2.09 8.21
CA VAL A 87 2.00 -2.38 6.77
C VAL A 87 2.92 -3.56 6.42
N ALA A 88 4.13 -3.61 6.96
CA ALA A 88 5.05 -4.71 6.71
C ALA A 88 4.52 -6.06 7.24
N TRP A 89 3.92 -6.07 8.43
CA TRP A 89 3.25 -7.26 8.97
C TRP A 89 2.03 -7.66 8.15
N TRP A 90 1.22 -6.70 7.71
CA TRP A 90 0.09 -6.98 6.83
C TRP A 90 0.58 -7.61 5.51
N GLY A 91 1.60 -7.02 4.86
CA GLY A 91 2.16 -7.56 3.63
C GLY A 91 2.78 -8.95 3.77
N ALA A 92 3.34 -9.28 4.95
CA ALA A 92 3.90 -10.60 5.23
C ALA A 92 2.84 -11.68 5.52
N LEU A 93 1.67 -11.29 6.05
CA LEU A 93 0.59 -12.20 6.46
C LEU A 93 -0.50 -12.37 5.39
N GLN A 94 -0.67 -11.39 4.52
CA GLN A 94 -1.72 -11.39 3.51
C GLN A 94 -1.16 -11.74 2.13
N SER A 95 -1.81 -12.69 1.46
CA SER A 95 -1.53 -12.98 0.06
C SER A 95 -2.36 -12.08 -0.83
N GLN A 96 -1.71 -11.25 -1.61
CA GLN A 96 -2.34 -10.53 -2.70
C GLN A 96 -1.55 -10.74 -4.00
N PRO A 97 -2.19 -10.64 -5.18
CA PRO A 97 -1.46 -10.48 -6.44
C PRO A 97 -0.57 -9.24 -6.39
N TRP A 98 0.58 -9.28 -7.05
CA TRP A 98 1.48 -8.13 -7.08
C TRP A 98 0.74 -6.86 -7.53
N GLY A 99 0.83 -5.81 -6.71
CA GLY A 99 0.25 -4.51 -7.01
C GLY A 99 -1.27 -4.40 -7.00
N TRP A 100 -2.01 -5.37 -6.40
CA TRP A 100 -3.47 -5.30 -6.32
C TRP A 100 -4.02 -6.03 -5.08
N PRO A 101 -4.97 -5.43 -4.31
CA PRO A 101 -5.55 -4.08 -4.46
C PRO A 101 -4.61 -2.95 -4.05
N VAL A 102 -3.58 -3.23 -3.22
CA VAL A 102 -2.55 -2.25 -2.85
C VAL A 102 -1.54 -2.17 -3.98
N ALA A 103 -1.49 -1.03 -4.66
CA ALA A 103 -0.65 -0.77 -5.81
C ALA A 103 0.68 -0.08 -5.45
N GLY A 104 0.80 0.43 -4.22
CA GLY A 104 2.05 1.05 -3.76
C GLY A 104 2.01 1.48 -2.31
N ALA A 105 3.17 1.79 -1.74
CA ALA A 105 3.28 2.34 -0.39
C ALA A 105 4.40 3.38 -0.24
N LEU A 106 4.07 4.50 0.41
CA LEU A 106 5.01 5.47 0.95
C LEU A 106 5.19 5.16 2.45
N LEU A 107 6.38 4.71 2.84
CA LEU A 107 6.73 4.26 4.18
C LEU A 107 7.71 5.26 4.80
N VAL A 108 7.26 6.03 5.78
CA VAL A 108 7.99 7.18 6.30
C VAL A 108 8.46 6.92 7.72
N ALA A 109 9.78 7.01 7.95
CA ALA A 109 10.41 6.94 9.25
C ALA A 109 9.99 5.70 10.09
N PRO A 110 10.13 4.45 9.59
CA PRO A 110 9.81 3.26 10.39
C PRO A 110 10.70 3.21 11.64
N PRO A 111 10.18 2.86 12.83
CA PRO A 111 11.01 2.67 14.01
C PRO A 111 11.74 1.32 13.97
N ASP A 112 12.85 1.21 14.69
CA ASP A 112 13.52 -0.08 14.91
C ASP A 112 12.88 -0.82 16.10
N CYS A 113 11.92 -1.69 15.81
CA CYS A 113 11.27 -2.52 16.84
C CYS A 113 12.10 -3.73 17.31
N ASP A 114 13.31 -3.92 16.77
CA ASP A 114 14.20 -5.03 17.15
C ASP A 114 15.31 -4.58 18.16
N ARG A 115 15.32 -3.30 18.57
CA ARG A 115 16.29 -2.80 19.54
C ARG A 115 16.01 -3.34 20.94
N MET A 116 17.08 -3.55 21.73
CA MET A 116 16.94 -4.01 23.12
C MET A 116 16.20 -3.00 24.00
N GLU A 117 16.33 -1.68 23.70
CA GLU A 117 15.66 -0.60 24.43
C GLU A 117 14.30 -0.22 23.82
N THR A 118 13.74 -1.08 22.99
CA THR A 118 12.41 -0.84 22.41
C THR A 118 11.37 -0.74 23.54
N PRO A 119 10.59 0.36 23.63
CA PRO A 119 9.54 0.48 24.62
C PRO A 119 8.57 -0.70 24.58
N GLU A 120 8.14 -1.20 25.74
CA GLU A 120 7.23 -2.32 25.85
C GLU A 120 5.92 -2.10 25.05
N THR A 121 5.46 -0.83 24.99
CA THR A 121 4.29 -0.42 24.23
C THR A 121 4.34 -0.77 22.74
N ILE A 122 5.53 -0.84 22.14
CA ILE A 122 5.72 -1.18 20.72
C ILE A 122 6.52 -2.47 20.52
N GLY A 123 7.04 -3.08 21.59
CA GLY A 123 7.84 -4.31 21.53
C GLY A 123 7.11 -5.48 20.86
N GLY A 124 5.78 -5.54 20.98
CA GLY A 124 4.95 -6.54 20.31
C GLY A 124 4.93 -6.45 18.77
N PHE A 125 5.48 -5.39 18.17
CA PHE A 125 5.62 -5.25 16.72
C PHE A 125 6.92 -5.87 16.16
N GLY A 126 7.88 -6.18 17.02
CA GLY A 126 9.04 -6.99 16.66
C GLY A 126 8.70 -8.49 16.55
N PRO A 127 9.55 -9.30 15.91
CA PRO A 127 10.64 -8.86 15.04
C PRO A 127 10.12 -8.19 13.76
N VAL A 128 10.84 -7.18 13.24
CA VAL A 128 10.47 -6.51 11.98
C VAL A 128 10.49 -7.53 10.83
N PRO A 129 9.40 -7.66 10.03
CA PRO A 129 9.34 -8.59 8.90
C PRO A 129 10.48 -8.35 7.89
N LYS A 130 11.12 -9.43 7.45
CA LYS A 130 12.23 -9.42 6.49
C LYS A 130 11.80 -9.94 5.11
N ALA A 131 10.52 -9.83 4.78
CA ALA A 131 9.98 -10.23 3.48
C ALA A 131 9.78 -9.02 2.58
N SER A 132 9.96 -9.20 1.28
CA SER A 132 9.61 -8.18 0.29
C SER A 132 8.11 -7.89 0.31
N LEU A 133 7.75 -6.64 0.21
CA LEU A 133 6.34 -6.23 0.10
C LEU A 133 5.78 -6.68 -1.26
N PRO A 134 4.50 -7.07 -1.32
CA PRO A 134 3.87 -7.52 -2.56
C PRO A 134 3.39 -6.36 -3.46
N PHE A 135 4.05 -5.20 -3.38
CA PHE A 135 3.79 -3.99 -4.15
C PHE A 135 5.02 -3.07 -4.16
N PRO A 136 5.15 -2.17 -5.14
CA PRO A 136 6.18 -1.13 -5.15
C PRO A 136 6.10 -0.26 -3.90
N SER A 137 7.25 0.10 -3.34
CA SER A 137 7.27 0.96 -2.17
C SER A 137 8.47 1.92 -2.13
N VAL A 138 8.25 3.05 -1.47
CA VAL A 138 9.27 4.05 -1.19
C VAL A 138 9.42 4.17 0.32
N LEU A 139 10.63 3.93 0.83
CA LEU A 139 10.96 4.15 2.23
C LEU A 139 11.73 5.46 2.38
N VAL A 140 11.18 6.39 3.15
CA VAL A 140 11.82 7.68 3.46
C VAL A 140 12.45 7.60 4.84
N ALA A 141 13.77 7.81 4.89
CA ALA A 141 14.55 7.77 6.13
C ALA A 141 15.24 9.11 6.41
N SER A 142 15.34 9.47 7.66
CA SER A 142 16.03 10.66 8.13
C SER A 142 17.31 10.27 8.86
N ARG A 143 18.39 11.04 8.67
CA ARG A 143 19.72 10.74 9.24
C ARG A 143 19.82 11.01 10.74
N ASN A 144 18.90 11.78 11.30
CA ASN A 144 18.84 12.12 12.72
C ASN A 144 17.52 11.68 13.39
N ASP A 145 16.91 10.60 12.87
CA ASP A 145 15.72 10.01 13.50
C ASP A 145 16.10 9.38 14.85
N PRO A 146 15.44 9.76 15.97
CA PRO A 146 15.78 9.23 17.28
C PRO A 146 15.33 7.77 17.48
N TYR A 147 14.46 7.23 16.63
CA TYR A 147 13.87 5.91 16.80
C TYR A 147 14.52 4.82 15.95
N ILE A 148 15.43 5.20 15.03
CA ILE A 148 16.15 4.25 14.18
C ILE A 148 17.44 4.86 13.67
N PHE A 149 18.52 4.08 13.63
CA PHE A 149 19.72 4.47 12.90
C PHE A 149 19.47 4.44 11.38
N TYR A 150 20.04 5.38 10.66
CA TYR A 150 19.87 5.51 9.21
C TYR A 150 20.23 4.22 8.44
N GLU A 151 21.32 3.58 8.82
CA GLU A 151 21.80 2.32 8.23
C GLU A 151 20.81 1.17 8.49
N ARG A 152 20.14 1.20 9.63
CA ARG A 152 19.10 0.23 9.96
C ARG A 152 17.84 0.45 9.13
N ALA A 153 17.41 1.70 8.97
CA ALA A 153 16.30 2.04 8.08
C ALA A 153 16.58 1.60 6.63
N HIS A 154 17.83 1.81 6.17
CA HIS A 154 18.29 1.35 4.87
C HIS A 154 18.24 -0.18 4.73
N SER A 155 18.64 -0.92 5.79
CA SER A 155 18.58 -2.38 5.81
C SER A 155 17.13 -2.90 5.76
N ILE A 156 16.23 -2.26 6.52
CA ILE A 156 14.79 -2.57 6.49
C ILE A 156 14.21 -2.33 5.09
N GLY A 157 14.53 -1.19 4.47
CA GLY A 157 14.09 -0.89 3.11
C GLY A 157 14.53 -1.92 2.08
N LYS A 158 15.76 -2.44 2.22
CA LYS A 158 16.24 -3.56 1.38
C LYS A 158 15.44 -4.84 1.57
N TYR A 159 15.11 -5.21 2.82
CA TYR A 159 14.27 -6.39 3.07
C TYR A 159 12.90 -6.25 2.44
N TRP A 160 12.30 -5.06 2.51
CA TRP A 160 10.98 -4.78 1.97
C TRP A 160 10.95 -4.59 0.44
N GLY A 161 12.13 -4.52 -0.21
CA GLY A 161 12.25 -4.22 -1.64
C GLY A 161 11.89 -2.77 -1.98
N SER A 162 11.98 -1.87 -0.99
CA SER A 162 11.61 -0.47 -1.15
C SER A 162 12.73 0.35 -1.81
N ARG A 163 12.35 1.30 -2.65
CA ARG A 163 13.25 2.39 -3.06
C ARG A 163 13.49 3.29 -1.85
N ILE A 164 14.76 3.49 -1.49
CA ILE A 164 15.13 4.26 -0.31
C ILE A 164 15.37 5.71 -0.70
N VAL A 165 14.79 6.64 0.05
CA VAL A 165 14.90 8.09 -0.12
C VAL A 165 15.44 8.70 1.17
N ASP A 166 16.51 9.46 1.04
CA ASP A 166 17.15 10.20 2.13
C ASP A 166 16.48 11.55 2.32
N ALA A 167 15.87 11.78 3.47
CA ALA A 167 15.26 13.04 3.86
C ALA A 167 16.24 14.00 4.57
N GLY A 168 17.53 13.69 4.59
CA GLY A 168 18.54 14.48 5.32
C GLY A 168 18.31 14.43 6.83
N HIS A 169 18.39 15.58 7.50
CA HIS A 169 18.20 15.72 8.95
C HIS A 169 16.80 16.26 9.25
N SER A 170 15.79 15.42 9.07
CA SER A 170 14.37 15.79 9.22
C SER A 170 13.73 15.23 10.50
N GLY A 171 14.53 14.83 11.51
CA GLY A 171 14.01 14.22 12.73
C GLY A 171 13.22 12.96 12.43
N HIS A 172 12.10 12.76 13.14
CA HIS A 172 11.22 11.61 12.91
C HIS A 172 10.17 11.86 11.81
N ILE A 173 10.33 12.89 11.00
CA ILE A 173 9.42 13.27 9.92
C ILE A 173 7.95 13.34 10.42
N ASN A 174 7.77 13.89 11.60
CA ASN A 174 6.49 14.05 12.30
C ASN A 174 6.09 15.53 12.44
N ALA A 175 5.16 15.85 13.34
CA ALA A 175 4.74 17.23 13.60
C ALA A 175 5.91 18.12 14.07
N ASP A 176 6.82 17.60 14.90
CA ASP A 176 7.98 18.36 15.42
C ASP A 176 9.00 18.73 14.33
N SER A 177 8.94 18.05 13.20
CA SER A 177 9.77 18.35 12.03
C SER A 177 9.30 19.59 11.26
N ASN A 178 8.16 20.17 11.62
CA ASN A 178 7.59 21.41 11.05
C ASN A 178 7.49 21.42 9.51
N LEU A 179 7.15 20.28 8.91
CA LEU A 179 7.13 20.10 7.46
C LEU A 179 5.89 20.72 6.77
N GLY A 180 4.85 21.06 7.54
CA GLY A 180 3.59 21.55 7.01
C GLY A 180 2.95 20.56 6.03
N GLU A 181 2.66 20.99 4.82
CA GLU A 181 2.10 20.14 3.75
C GLU A 181 3.09 19.08 3.23
N TRP A 182 4.33 19.16 3.61
CA TRP A 182 5.42 18.26 3.20
C TRP A 182 5.42 17.97 1.70
N ARG A 183 5.62 19.01 0.90
CA ARG A 183 5.61 18.93 -0.58
C ARG A 183 6.53 17.86 -1.16
N PHE A 184 7.67 17.63 -0.52
CA PHE A 184 8.59 16.55 -0.94
C PHE A 184 7.94 15.17 -0.81
N GLY A 185 7.26 14.90 0.31
CA GLY A 185 6.49 13.67 0.51
C GLY A 185 5.32 13.54 -0.46
N GLN A 186 4.63 14.65 -0.77
CA GLN A 186 3.57 14.64 -1.78
C GLN A 186 4.10 14.25 -3.16
N ALA A 187 5.24 14.80 -3.58
CA ALA A 187 5.83 14.44 -4.87
C ALA A 187 6.21 12.94 -4.95
N LEU A 188 6.65 12.33 -3.84
CA LEU A 188 6.90 10.88 -3.77
C LEU A 188 5.61 10.07 -3.86
N LEU A 189 4.55 10.51 -3.19
CA LEU A 189 3.23 9.91 -3.23
C LEU A 189 2.62 10.01 -4.64
N ASP A 190 2.68 11.19 -5.25
CA ASP A 190 2.16 11.43 -6.60
C ASP A 190 2.88 10.57 -7.65
N GLY A 191 4.19 10.31 -7.46
CA GLY A 191 4.93 9.34 -8.27
C GLY A 191 4.39 7.92 -8.15
N LEU A 192 4.07 7.46 -6.93
CA LEU A 192 3.47 6.13 -6.72
C LEU A 192 2.05 6.04 -7.31
N ILE A 193 1.29 7.12 -7.26
CA ILE A 193 -0.04 7.23 -7.88
C ILE A 193 0.07 7.07 -9.39
N ALA A 194 0.99 7.82 -10.03
CA ALA A 194 1.21 7.73 -11.48
C ALA A 194 1.66 6.33 -11.92
N ASP A 195 2.58 5.70 -11.18
CA ASP A 195 3.02 4.32 -11.44
C ASP A 195 1.85 3.33 -11.37
N ALA A 196 0.93 3.51 -10.42
CA ALA A 196 -0.26 2.67 -10.26
C ALA A 196 -1.27 2.85 -11.40
N GLU A 197 -1.46 4.07 -11.88
CA GLU A 197 -2.30 4.39 -13.04
C GLU A 197 -1.76 3.77 -14.32
N ASP A 198 -0.45 3.86 -14.55
CA ASP A 198 0.23 3.24 -15.69
C ASP A 198 0.10 1.70 -15.68
N GLN A 199 0.23 1.08 -14.50
CA GLN A 199 0.04 -0.37 -14.35
C GLN A 199 -1.40 -0.79 -14.67
N GLN A 200 -2.41 -0.03 -14.21
CA GLN A 200 -3.81 -0.29 -14.57
C GLN A 200 -4.04 -0.19 -16.07
N HIS A 201 -3.47 0.83 -16.69
CA HIS A 201 -3.57 1.00 -18.14
C HIS A 201 -3.01 -0.21 -18.88
N ALA A 202 -1.80 -0.64 -18.52
CA ALA A 202 -1.15 -1.81 -19.12
C ALA A 202 -1.97 -3.10 -18.96
N MET A 203 -2.55 -3.34 -17.78
CA MET A 203 -3.40 -4.52 -17.51
C MET A 203 -4.70 -4.52 -18.35
N ARG A 204 -5.30 -3.37 -18.60
CA ARG A 204 -6.53 -3.24 -19.43
C ARG A 204 -6.24 -3.45 -20.91
N VAL A 205 -5.13 -2.94 -21.41
CA VAL A 205 -4.73 -3.09 -22.82
C VAL A 205 -4.41 -4.56 -23.16
N THR A 206 -3.86 -5.32 -22.22
CA THR A 206 -3.50 -6.73 -22.42
C THR A 206 -4.68 -7.71 -22.26
N ARG A 207 -5.74 -7.34 -21.56
CA ARG A 207 -6.93 -8.18 -21.32
C ARG A 207 -7.77 -8.54 -22.58
N PRO A 208 -7.94 -7.70 -23.59
CA PRO A 208 -8.74 -8.04 -24.80
C PRO A 208 -8.12 -9.12 -25.66
N VAL A 209 -6.80 -9.29 -25.66
CA VAL A 209 -6.08 -10.25 -26.53
C VAL A 209 -6.32 -11.70 -26.07
N LEU A 210 -6.45 -11.94 -24.78
CA LEU A 210 -6.66 -13.30 -24.23
C LEU A 210 -8.12 -13.79 -24.37
N ALA A 211 -9.10 -12.88 -24.39
CA ALA A 211 -10.51 -13.25 -24.53
C ALA A 211 -10.88 -13.66 -25.96
N HIS A 212 -10.11 -13.26 -26.97
CA HIS A 212 -10.37 -13.62 -28.38
C HIS A 212 -9.76 -14.96 -28.80
N THR A 213 -8.76 -15.47 -28.07
CA THR A 213 -8.06 -16.72 -28.40
C THR A 213 -8.74 -17.97 -27.86
N LEU A 214 -9.81 -17.87 -27.05
CA LEU A 214 -10.52 -19.02 -26.47
C LEU A 214 -11.89 -19.30 -27.09
N ARG A 215 -12.27 -18.65 -28.19
CA ARG A 215 -13.44 -19.07 -28.98
C ARG A 215 -13.00 -20.17 -29.93
N HIS A 216 -13.24 -21.41 -29.54
CA HIS A 216 -13.13 -22.56 -30.43
C HIS A 216 -14.14 -22.41 -31.57
N PRO A 217 -13.75 -22.65 -32.84
CA PRO A 217 -14.69 -22.84 -33.91
C PRO A 217 -15.46 -24.15 -33.69
N GLY A 218 -16.76 -24.09 -33.81
CA GLY A 218 -17.71 -25.20 -33.56
C GLY A 218 -17.36 -26.46 -34.36
N GLY A 219 -17.17 -27.55 -33.63
CA GLY A 219 -17.19 -28.88 -34.18
C GLY A 219 -18.58 -29.38 -34.37
N ASP A 220 -18.98 -29.54 -35.63
CA ASP A 220 -20.23 -30.14 -36.10
C ASP A 220 -20.20 -31.66 -35.81
N HIS A 221 -20.80 -32.12 -34.75
CA HIS A 221 -20.99 -33.56 -34.49
C HIS A 221 -22.32 -34.04 -35.08
N ARG A 222 -22.29 -34.45 -36.34
CA ARG A 222 -23.31 -35.33 -36.90
C ARG A 222 -23.20 -36.72 -36.27
N LEU A 223 -24.19 -37.09 -35.48
CA LEU A 223 -24.40 -38.44 -34.99
C LEU A 223 -24.78 -39.35 -36.15
N ALA A 224 -23.86 -40.24 -36.52
CA ALA A 224 -24.16 -41.39 -37.36
C ALA A 224 -24.70 -42.54 -36.47
N SER A 225 -25.98 -42.83 -36.62
CA SER A 225 -26.60 -44.01 -36.03
C SER A 225 -26.16 -45.29 -36.79
N VAL A 226 -25.47 -46.22 -36.09
CA VAL A 226 -25.22 -47.57 -36.57
C VAL A 226 -26.14 -48.51 -35.80
N ALA A 227 -27.09 -49.10 -36.55
CA ALA A 227 -27.95 -50.17 -36.07
C ALA A 227 -27.12 -51.46 -35.96
N LEU A 228 -27.14 -52.12 -34.78
CA LEU A 228 -26.70 -53.50 -34.61
C LEU A 228 -27.93 -54.40 -34.72
N ARG A 229 -27.97 -55.23 -35.77
CA ARG A 229 -28.77 -56.43 -35.81
C ARG A 229 -27.83 -57.64 -35.55
N ARG A 230 -28.26 -58.45 -34.66
CA ARG A 230 -28.05 -59.85 -34.24
C ARG A 230 -27.17 -60.01 -33.03
#